data_90c36cae65fa56a88abe33f5cc825443
#
_entry.id   90c36cae65fa56a88abe33f5cc825443
#
_cell.length_a   1.000
_cell.length_b   1.000
_cell.length_c   1.000
_cell.angle_alpha   90.00
_cell.angle_beta   90.00
_cell.angle_gamma   90.00
#
_symmetry.space_group_name_H-M   'P 1'
#
loop_
_entity.id
_entity.type
_entity.pdbx_description
1 polymer ?
#
loop_
_entity_poly.entity_id
_entity_poly.type
_entity_poly.pdbx_seq_one_letter_code
_entity_poly.pdbx_strand_id
1 'polypeptide(L)'
;MNLTNRVATATFFTLFLFTSIHLTAQDSLQLTPPRVYTAMSVGNATPPVIDGLLTDDAWENAEWAGEFIEWLPDENTPPDEQSKFRILYDQKNLYVAIRCFESDTDEIDARLSRRDGFVGDRVGVVIDSYNDKRTAFTFVVNAAGVKGDELISDNGNNSDDSWNPIWYTDTNIDEEGWTAEMRIPLSQIKFGKADEQVWGLQVSRMIFRENQWSVWDRIPRKHQAG
;
A
#
# COMPACT_ATOMS: atom_id res chain seq x y z
N MET A 1 -69.83 17.24 -71.51
CA MET A 1 -69.89 16.19 -70.47
C MET A 1 -68.49 15.94 -70.03
N ASN A 2 -68.02 16.68 -69.03
CA ASN A 2 -66.66 16.74 -68.56
C ASN A 2 -66.54 16.05 -67.17
N LEU A 3 -65.90 14.92 -67.08
CA LEU A 3 -65.55 14.25 -65.82
C LEU A 3 -64.19 14.76 -65.36
N THR A 4 -64.18 15.48 -64.29
CA THR A 4 -62.93 15.87 -63.58
C THR A 4 -62.53 14.78 -62.56
N ASN A 5 -61.42 14.11 -62.83
CA ASN A 5 -60.76 13.21 -61.87
C ASN A 5 -60.05 14.03 -60.76
N ARG A 6 -60.49 13.85 -59.54
CA ARG A 6 -59.73 14.32 -58.35
C ARG A 6 -58.79 13.19 -57.85
N VAL A 7 -57.52 13.44 -57.96
CA VAL A 7 -56.51 12.60 -57.35
C VAL A 7 -56.33 13.09 -55.90
N ALA A 8 -56.63 12.23 -54.95
CA ALA A 8 -56.36 12.48 -53.55
C ALA A 8 -54.89 12.03 -53.19
N THR A 9 -54.05 12.99 -52.87
CA THR A 9 -52.66 12.71 -52.40
C THR A 9 -52.72 12.43 -50.92
N ALA A 10 -52.47 11.19 -50.50
CA ALA A 10 -52.34 10.83 -49.11
C ALA A 10 -50.87 11.07 -48.67
N THR A 11 -50.67 12.03 -47.82
CA THR A 11 -49.35 12.30 -47.19
C THR A 11 -49.19 11.40 -45.97
N PHE A 12 -48.31 10.41 -46.10
CA PHE A 12 -47.90 9.58 -44.95
C PHE A 12 -46.90 10.37 -44.10
N PHE A 13 -47.31 10.73 -42.88
CA PHE A 13 -46.41 11.31 -41.85
C PHE A 13 -45.81 10.18 -41.05
N THR A 14 -44.55 9.83 -41.33
CA THR A 14 -43.80 8.84 -40.54
C THR A 14 -43.26 9.50 -39.31
N LEU A 15 -43.86 9.21 -38.15
CA LEU A 15 -43.39 9.68 -36.84
C LEU A 15 -42.21 8.81 -36.38
N PHE A 16 -41.01 9.33 -36.48
CA PHE A 16 -39.81 8.70 -35.88
C PHE A 16 -39.79 8.94 -34.37
N LEU A 17 -40.15 7.94 -33.58
CA LEU A 17 -39.91 7.96 -32.13
C LEU A 17 -38.42 7.70 -31.87
N PHE A 18 -37.69 8.75 -31.53
CA PHE A 18 -36.34 8.61 -30.95
C PHE A 18 -36.49 8.18 -29.49
N THR A 19 -36.33 6.90 -29.20
CA THR A 19 -36.11 6.41 -27.83
C THR A 19 -34.65 6.64 -27.49
N SER A 20 -34.36 7.68 -26.71
CA SER A 20 -33.06 7.87 -26.10
C SER A 20 -32.86 6.80 -25.03
N ILE A 21 -32.02 5.80 -25.34
CA ILE A 21 -31.51 4.84 -24.36
C ILE A 21 -30.50 5.63 -23.52
N HIS A 22 -30.92 6.09 -22.33
CA HIS A 22 -29.98 6.53 -21.33
C HIS A 22 -29.26 5.28 -20.77
N LEU A 23 -28.08 5.00 -21.32
CA LEU A 23 -27.15 4.06 -20.70
C LEU A 23 -26.61 4.74 -19.44
N THR A 24 -27.27 4.50 -18.31
CA THR A 24 -26.65 4.80 -17.02
C THR A 24 -25.52 3.79 -16.85
N ALA A 25 -24.28 4.23 -17.08
CA ALA A 25 -23.13 3.53 -16.59
C ALA A 25 -23.28 3.52 -15.05
N GLN A 26 -23.81 2.44 -14.51
CA GLN A 26 -23.60 2.12 -13.11
C GLN A 26 -22.11 1.81 -12.98
N ASP A 27 -21.36 2.80 -12.50
CA ASP A 27 -20.04 2.61 -11.96
C ASP A 27 -20.23 1.70 -10.74
N SER A 28 -20.31 0.41 -11.01
CA SER A 28 -20.24 -0.61 -9.97
C SER A 28 -18.80 -0.54 -9.47
N LEU A 29 -18.60 0.24 -8.40
CA LEU A 29 -17.43 0.12 -7.55
C LEU A 29 -17.33 -1.37 -7.17
N GLN A 30 -16.61 -2.13 -7.96
CA GLN A 30 -16.18 -3.47 -7.55
C GLN A 30 -15.28 -3.21 -6.36
N LEU A 31 -15.85 -3.37 -5.17
CA LEU A 31 -15.08 -3.43 -3.94
C LEU A 31 -14.18 -4.65 -4.06
N THR A 32 -12.97 -4.42 -4.52
CA THR A 32 -11.94 -5.47 -4.43
C THR A 32 -11.80 -5.80 -2.95
N PRO A 33 -11.94 -7.07 -2.55
CA PRO A 33 -11.77 -7.42 -1.14
C PRO A 33 -10.36 -7.02 -0.70
N PRO A 34 -10.20 -6.60 0.57
CA PRO A 34 -8.89 -6.28 1.10
C PRO A 34 -7.97 -7.48 0.97
N ARG A 35 -6.70 -7.21 0.68
CA ARG A 35 -5.68 -8.26 0.63
C ARG A 35 -5.43 -8.80 2.02
N VAL A 36 -5.10 -10.09 2.10
CA VAL A 36 -4.75 -10.75 3.36
C VAL A 36 -3.33 -11.29 3.26
N TYR A 37 -2.54 -11.01 4.27
CA TYR A 37 -1.21 -11.59 4.47
C TYR A 37 -1.19 -12.40 5.76
N THR A 38 -0.65 -13.60 5.70
CA THR A 38 -0.46 -14.42 6.90
C THR A 38 1.00 -14.36 7.33
N ALA A 39 1.27 -13.64 8.42
CA ALA A 39 2.60 -13.62 9.01
C ALA A 39 2.95 -15.00 9.59
N MET A 40 4.19 -15.43 9.39
CA MET A 40 4.66 -16.74 9.84
C MET A 40 5.49 -16.62 11.13
N SER A 41 5.36 -17.62 11.99
CA SER A 41 6.20 -17.65 13.19
C SER A 41 7.64 -18.04 12.83
N VAL A 42 8.62 -17.39 13.46
CA VAL A 42 10.02 -17.81 13.41
C VAL A 42 10.19 -19.25 13.94
N GLY A 43 9.29 -19.69 14.83
CA GLY A 43 9.31 -21.04 15.40
C GLY A 43 10.57 -21.30 16.21
N ASN A 44 11.30 -22.37 15.84
CA ASN A 44 12.57 -22.75 16.48
C ASN A 44 13.81 -22.22 15.72
N ALA A 45 13.63 -21.49 14.62
CA ALA A 45 14.75 -20.91 13.88
C ALA A 45 15.38 -19.75 14.68
N THR A 46 16.61 -19.42 14.34
CA THR A 46 17.22 -18.18 14.84
C THR A 46 16.51 -16.99 14.22
N PRO A 47 16.05 -16.00 15.01
CA PRO A 47 15.44 -14.79 14.46
C PRO A 47 16.38 -14.05 13.49
N PRO A 48 15.85 -13.32 12.51
CA PRO A 48 16.68 -12.55 11.59
C PRO A 48 17.57 -11.54 12.31
N VAL A 49 18.79 -11.39 11.83
CA VAL A 49 19.70 -10.29 12.18
C VAL A 49 19.26 -9.07 11.35
N ILE A 50 19.12 -7.93 11.98
CA ILE A 50 18.70 -6.70 11.28
C ILE A 50 19.97 -6.00 10.80
N ASP A 51 20.41 -6.32 9.60
CA ASP A 51 21.62 -5.80 8.96
C ASP A 51 21.39 -5.33 7.50
N GLY A 52 20.14 -5.35 7.06
CA GLY A 52 19.74 -4.97 5.71
C GLY A 52 19.93 -6.07 4.67
N LEU A 53 20.48 -7.23 5.06
CA LEU A 53 20.70 -8.36 4.16
C LEU A 53 19.64 -9.43 4.37
N LEU A 54 18.85 -9.74 3.34
CA LEU A 54 17.76 -10.71 3.43
C LEU A 54 18.24 -12.17 3.29
N THR A 55 19.40 -12.48 3.86
CA THR A 55 20.10 -13.76 3.70
C THR A 55 19.88 -14.75 4.84
N ASP A 56 19.24 -14.34 5.92
CA ASP A 56 18.95 -15.23 7.04
C ASP A 56 17.94 -16.32 6.66
N ASP A 57 18.24 -17.57 7.03
CA ASP A 57 17.40 -18.74 6.80
C ASP A 57 15.98 -18.58 7.34
N ALA A 58 15.81 -17.78 8.41
CA ALA A 58 14.49 -17.51 8.98
C ALA A 58 13.52 -16.93 7.95
N TRP A 59 14.01 -16.11 7.04
CA TRP A 59 13.19 -15.49 6.01
C TRP A 59 12.59 -16.48 5.00
N GLU A 60 13.17 -17.65 4.82
CA GLU A 60 12.64 -18.69 3.94
C GLU A 60 11.29 -19.23 4.41
N ASN A 61 10.94 -19.07 5.69
CA ASN A 61 9.69 -19.51 6.26
C ASN A 61 8.49 -18.56 5.92
N ALA A 62 8.76 -17.36 5.41
CA ALA A 62 7.73 -16.38 5.09
C ALA A 62 7.57 -16.21 3.58
N GLU A 63 6.33 -16.24 3.11
CA GLU A 63 6.02 -15.99 1.71
C GLU A 63 6.17 -14.50 1.37
N TRP A 64 6.59 -14.22 0.13
CA TRP A 64 6.61 -12.86 -0.37
C TRP A 64 5.21 -12.41 -0.80
N ALA A 65 4.81 -11.22 -0.35
CA ALA A 65 3.71 -10.47 -0.93
C ALA A 65 4.26 -9.32 -1.76
N GLY A 66 3.65 -9.07 -2.90
CA GLY A 66 4.06 -8.05 -3.87
C GLY A 66 2.86 -7.46 -4.59
N GLU A 67 3.03 -7.13 -5.87
CA GLU A 67 1.99 -6.53 -6.70
C GLU A 67 1.48 -5.20 -6.13
N PHE A 68 2.43 -4.35 -5.74
CA PHE A 68 2.09 -3.00 -5.32
C PHE A 68 1.39 -2.26 -6.45
N ILE A 69 0.50 -1.38 -6.07
CA ILE A 69 -0.23 -0.50 -6.99
C ILE A 69 0.10 0.95 -6.66
N GLU A 70 0.16 1.76 -7.67
CA GLU A 70 0.38 3.18 -7.51
C GLU A 70 -0.84 3.85 -6.88
N TRP A 71 -0.58 4.68 -5.87
CA TRP A 71 -1.56 5.52 -5.23
C TRP A 71 -1.43 6.98 -5.68
N LEU A 72 -0.20 7.44 -5.94
CA LEU A 72 0.14 8.74 -6.51
C LEU A 72 1.29 8.58 -7.52
N PRO A 73 1.33 9.34 -8.63
CA PRO A 73 0.32 10.27 -9.13
C PRO A 73 -0.89 9.59 -9.80
N ASP A 74 -0.75 8.36 -10.34
CA ASP A 74 -1.74 7.68 -11.15
C ASP A 74 -2.42 6.52 -10.39
N GLU A 75 -3.59 6.79 -9.82
CA GLU A 75 -4.28 5.85 -8.95
C GLU A 75 -4.61 4.52 -9.68
N ASN A 76 -4.22 3.39 -9.06
CA ASN A 76 -4.50 2.02 -9.48
C ASN A 76 -3.78 1.56 -10.76
N THR A 77 -2.68 2.17 -11.11
CA THR A 77 -1.76 1.70 -12.14
C THR A 77 -0.63 0.86 -11.51
N PRO A 78 0.08 0.03 -12.29
CA PRO A 78 1.33 -0.55 -11.82
C PRO A 78 2.35 0.57 -11.56
N PRO A 79 3.11 0.54 -10.44
CA PRO A 79 4.19 1.48 -10.22
C PRO A 79 5.34 1.22 -11.19
N ASP A 80 6.17 2.23 -11.43
CA ASP A 80 7.34 2.12 -12.31
C ASP A 80 8.30 1.03 -11.81
N GLU A 81 8.49 0.97 -10.49
CA GLU A 81 9.34 -0.01 -9.85
C GLU A 81 8.57 -0.80 -8.80
N GLN A 82 8.61 -2.12 -8.88
CA GLN A 82 7.89 -3.00 -7.97
C GLN A 82 8.57 -3.15 -6.62
N SER A 83 7.79 -3.59 -5.65
CA SER A 83 8.26 -3.97 -4.32
C SER A 83 7.62 -5.26 -3.86
N LYS A 84 8.28 -5.93 -2.92
CA LYS A 84 7.71 -7.07 -2.21
C LYS A 84 8.14 -7.05 -0.75
N PHE A 85 7.32 -7.64 0.10
CA PHE A 85 7.63 -7.77 1.52
C PHE A 85 7.27 -9.14 2.05
N ARG A 86 7.80 -9.45 3.21
CA ARG A 86 7.43 -10.63 4.01
C ARG A 86 7.54 -10.33 5.50
N ILE A 87 6.75 -11.02 6.31
CA ILE A 87 6.63 -10.76 7.73
C ILE A 87 6.78 -12.06 8.51
N LEU A 88 7.64 -12.00 9.52
CA LEU A 88 7.77 -13.02 10.55
C LEU A 88 7.43 -12.46 11.92
N TYR A 89 7.11 -13.33 12.87
CA TYR A 89 6.94 -12.93 14.26
C TYR A 89 7.49 -13.97 15.22
N ASP A 90 7.84 -13.52 16.41
CA ASP A 90 8.07 -14.37 17.58
C ASP A 90 7.23 -13.87 18.77
N GLN A 91 7.50 -14.36 19.96
CA GLN A 91 6.78 -13.95 21.18
C GLN A 91 7.01 -12.49 21.59
N LYS A 92 8.01 -11.82 21.03
CA LYS A 92 8.45 -10.49 21.45
C LYS A 92 8.49 -9.47 20.33
N ASN A 93 8.63 -9.90 19.08
CA ASN A 93 8.91 -9.01 17.97
C ASN A 93 8.11 -9.40 16.73
N LEU A 94 7.83 -8.39 15.95
CA LEU A 94 7.47 -8.49 14.53
C LEU A 94 8.72 -8.17 13.71
N TYR A 95 8.97 -8.95 12.67
CA TYR A 95 10.08 -8.76 11.73
C TYR A 95 9.49 -8.52 10.34
N VAL A 96 9.93 -7.49 9.67
CA VAL A 96 9.49 -7.15 8.31
C VAL A 96 10.72 -7.03 7.42
N ALA A 97 10.70 -7.73 6.30
CA ALA A 97 11.66 -7.57 5.22
C ALA A 97 10.96 -6.98 4.00
N ILE A 98 11.56 -5.97 3.40
CA ILE A 98 11.05 -5.32 2.20
C ILE A 98 12.17 -5.29 1.16
N ARG A 99 11.87 -5.71 -0.06
CA ARG A 99 12.71 -5.56 -1.25
C ARG A 99 12.08 -4.52 -2.16
N CYS A 100 12.81 -3.48 -2.47
CA CYS A 100 12.47 -2.46 -3.44
C CYS A 100 13.32 -2.69 -4.68
N PHE A 101 12.69 -3.08 -5.78
CA PHE A 101 13.40 -3.20 -7.04
C PHE A 101 13.65 -1.81 -7.63
N GLU A 102 14.76 -1.67 -8.35
CA GLU A 102 15.15 -0.43 -9.02
C GLU A 102 15.91 -0.78 -10.29
N SER A 103 15.46 -0.25 -11.42
CA SER A 103 16.09 -0.50 -12.72
C SER A 103 17.40 0.26 -12.89
N ASP A 104 17.55 1.39 -12.21
CA ASP A 104 18.77 2.18 -12.11
C ASP A 104 19.08 2.52 -10.65
N THR A 105 19.98 1.76 -10.07
CA THR A 105 20.34 1.89 -8.65
C THR A 105 21.09 3.17 -8.33
N ASP A 106 21.68 3.85 -9.32
CA ASP A 106 22.32 5.16 -9.16
C ASP A 106 21.30 6.28 -8.91
N GLU A 107 20.02 6.05 -9.25
CA GLU A 107 18.93 6.98 -9.02
C GLU A 107 18.27 6.87 -7.63
N ILE A 108 18.68 5.89 -6.82
CA ILE A 108 18.15 5.73 -5.46
C ILE A 108 18.52 6.94 -4.61
N ASP A 109 17.50 7.61 -4.10
CA ASP A 109 17.69 8.78 -3.23
C ASP A 109 17.91 8.36 -1.77
N ALA A 110 19.15 8.06 -1.42
CA ALA A 110 19.59 7.62 -0.09
C ALA A 110 20.13 8.80 0.76
N ARG A 111 19.35 9.88 0.87
CA ARG A 111 19.73 11.06 1.65
C ARG A 111 19.61 10.83 3.15
N LEU A 112 20.63 11.27 3.88
CA LEU A 112 20.57 11.35 5.33
C LEU A 112 19.69 12.53 5.79
N SER A 113 18.92 12.31 6.82
CA SER A 113 18.13 13.33 7.51
C SER A 113 18.17 13.09 9.01
N ARG A 114 17.46 13.91 9.78
CA ARG A 114 17.11 13.56 11.15
C ARG A 114 16.01 12.50 11.15
N ARG A 115 15.88 11.76 12.24
CA ARG A 115 14.71 10.92 12.48
C ARG A 115 13.43 11.72 12.17
N ASP A 116 12.43 11.05 11.63
CA ASP A 116 11.13 11.61 11.24
C ASP A 116 11.20 12.68 10.11
N GLY A 117 12.34 12.78 9.44
CA GLY A 117 12.53 13.73 8.33
C GLY A 117 11.88 13.33 7.01
N PHE A 118 11.50 12.08 6.84
CA PHE A 118 10.77 11.51 5.68
C PHE A 118 11.29 11.96 4.30
N VAL A 119 12.61 12.07 4.13
CA VAL A 119 13.24 12.46 2.86
C VAL A 119 13.81 11.25 2.12
N GLY A 120 13.93 11.37 0.79
CA GLY A 120 14.47 10.32 -0.09
C GLY A 120 13.52 9.16 -0.31
N ASP A 121 14.05 8.13 -0.98
CA ASP A 121 13.34 6.88 -1.22
C ASP A 121 13.10 6.16 0.08
N ARG A 122 11.87 5.74 0.33
CA ARG A 122 11.48 5.17 1.61
C ARG A 122 10.38 4.15 1.49
N VAL A 123 10.32 3.28 2.48
CA VAL A 123 9.24 2.31 2.69
C VAL A 123 8.61 2.52 4.05
N GLY A 124 7.33 2.20 4.14
CA GLY A 124 6.58 2.31 5.38
C GLY A 124 5.71 1.07 5.62
N VAL A 125 5.56 0.72 6.89
CA VAL A 125 4.64 -0.31 7.37
C VAL A 125 3.68 0.34 8.33
N VAL A 126 2.39 0.24 8.04
CA VAL A 126 1.30 0.76 8.88
C VAL A 126 0.54 -0.41 9.48
N ILE A 127 0.37 -0.42 10.78
CA ILE A 127 -0.24 -1.51 11.54
C ILE A 127 -1.38 -0.97 12.38
N ASP A 128 -2.62 -1.33 12.02
CA ASP A 128 -3.79 -1.18 12.86
C ASP A 128 -3.98 -2.45 13.69
N SER A 129 -3.39 -2.49 14.85
CA SER A 129 -3.35 -3.69 15.72
C SER A 129 -4.66 -4.00 16.44
N TYR A 130 -5.62 -3.09 16.42
CA TYR A 130 -6.97 -3.33 16.89
C TYR A 130 -7.95 -3.66 15.76
N ASN A 131 -7.51 -3.48 14.50
CA ASN A 131 -8.34 -3.59 13.30
C ASN A 131 -9.63 -2.74 13.40
N ASP A 132 -9.48 -1.56 14.00
CA ASP A 132 -10.59 -0.65 14.28
C ASP A 132 -10.72 0.46 13.22
N LYS A 133 -9.74 0.55 12.30
CA LYS A 133 -9.64 1.57 11.24
C LYS A 133 -9.62 3.01 11.79
N ARG A 134 -9.15 3.19 13.00
CA ARG A 134 -9.13 4.48 13.71
C ARG A 134 -7.75 4.86 14.20
N THR A 135 -6.97 3.85 14.58
CA THR A 135 -5.63 4.02 15.15
C THR A 135 -4.65 3.10 14.44
N ALA A 136 -3.46 3.60 14.12
CA ALA A 136 -2.41 2.79 13.53
C ALA A 136 -1.02 3.25 14.01
N PHE A 137 -0.08 2.33 13.95
CA PHE A 137 1.33 2.55 14.22
C PHE A 137 2.09 2.51 12.90
N THR A 138 2.79 3.58 12.59
CA THR A 138 3.56 3.69 11.35
C THR A 138 5.05 3.59 11.64
N PHE A 139 5.76 2.78 10.86
CA PHE A 139 7.21 2.62 10.90
C PHE A 139 7.74 2.85 9.49
N VAL A 140 8.63 3.80 9.33
CA VAL A 140 9.20 4.20 8.04
C VAL A 140 10.71 4.12 8.10
N VAL A 141 11.34 3.68 7.03
CA VAL A 141 12.79 3.77 6.83
C VAL A 141 13.08 4.22 5.42
N ASN A 142 14.04 5.12 5.25
CA ASN A 142 14.53 5.48 3.92
C ASN A 142 15.72 4.63 3.50
N ALA A 143 16.12 4.72 2.22
CA ALA A 143 17.21 3.93 1.67
C ALA A 143 18.58 4.18 2.34
N ALA A 144 18.74 5.28 3.09
CA ALA A 144 19.92 5.57 3.91
C ALA A 144 19.83 5.03 5.35
N GLY A 145 18.79 4.24 5.70
CA GLY A 145 18.60 3.70 7.05
C GLY A 145 18.04 4.70 8.06
N VAL A 146 17.61 5.88 7.63
CA VAL A 146 16.97 6.86 8.53
C VAL A 146 15.54 6.45 8.79
N LYS A 147 15.22 6.23 10.07
CA LYS A 147 13.89 5.82 10.50
C LYS A 147 13.01 7.00 10.89
N GLY A 148 11.72 6.79 10.72
CA GLY A 148 10.67 7.64 11.22
C GLY A 148 9.51 6.80 11.73
N ASP A 149 8.72 7.37 12.61
CA ASP A 149 7.57 6.71 13.21
C ASP A 149 6.48 7.70 13.58
N GLU A 150 5.24 7.26 13.46
CA GLU A 150 4.07 8.07 13.76
C GLU A 150 2.99 7.22 14.42
N LEU A 151 2.24 7.83 15.32
CA LEU A 151 0.99 7.29 15.84
C LEU A 151 -0.18 7.97 15.14
N ILE A 152 -0.90 7.22 14.34
CA ILE A 152 -2.11 7.69 13.66
C ILE A 152 -3.30 7.50 14.59
N SER A 153 -4.18 8.50 14.69
CA SER A 153 -5.41 8.45 15.47
C SER A 153 -6.53 9.24 14.81
N ASP A 154 -7.73 9.19 15.40
CA ASP A 154 -8.92 9.91 14.91
C ASP A 154 -9.26 9.60 13.44
N ASN A 155 -9.28 8.32 13.08
CA ASN A 155 -9.56 7.83 11.72
C ASN A 155 -8.59 8.40 10.66
N GLY A 156 -7.31 8.56 10.98
CA GLY A 156 -6.32 9.11 10.08
C GLY A 156 -6.22 10.64 10.06
N ASN A 157 -7.06 11.34 10.83
CA ASN A 157 -7.06 12.80 10.85
C ASN A 157 -5.97 13.41 11.73
N ASN A 158 -5.35 12.63 12.60
CA ASN A 158 -4.29 13.09 13.48
C ASN A 158 -3.10 12.13 13.42
N SER A 159 -1.93 12.68 13.09
CA SER A 159 -0.63 12.01 13.14
C SER A 159 0.24 12.66 14.19
N ASP A 160 0.81 11.84 15.07
CA ASP A 160 1.71 12.26 16.16
C ASP A 160 3.11 11.69 15.91
N ASP A 161 4.00 12.51 15.37
CA ASP A 161 5.42 12.23 15.13
C ASP A 161 6.30 12.36 16.40
N SER A 162 5.71 12.81 17.50
CA SER A 162 6.38 12.82 18.81
C SER A 162 6.38 11.44 19.49
N TRP A 163 5.62 10.47 18.96
CA TRP A 163 5.66 9.10 19.41
C TRP A 163 6.97 8.43 18.99
N ASN A 164 7.83 8.14 19.94
CA ASN A 164 9.18 7.65 19.71
C ASN A 164 9.35 6.22 20.26
N PRO A 165 8.89 5.19 19.54
CA PRO A 165 9.07 3.80 19.92
C PRO A 165 10.51 3.33 19.79
N ILE A 166 10.85 2.30 20.55
CA ILE A 166 12.13 1.60 20.38
C ILE A 166 11.94 0.48 19.38
N TRP A 167 12.48 0.63 18.18
CA TRP A 167 12.52 -0.39 17.13
C TRP A 167 13.84 -0.33 16.36
N TYR A 168 14.13 -1.32 15.56
CA TYR A 168 15.41 -1.49 14.90
C TYR A 168 15.20 -1.69 13.41
N THR A 169 16.06 -1.11 12.60
CA THR A 169 16.04 -1.25 11.15
C THR A 169 17.43 -1.09 10.59
N ASP A 170 17.68 -1.72 9.48
CA ASP A 170 18.84 -1.50 8.62
C ASP A 170 18.43 -1.64 7.16
N THR A 171 19.25 -1.09 6.25
CA THR A 171 19.00 -1.07 4.81
C THR A 171 20.29 -1.39 4.06
N ASN A 172 20.14 -2.00 2.88
CA ASN A 172 21.26 -2.27 1.99
C ASN A 172 20.87 -1.94 0.55
N ILE A 173 21.78 -1.33 -0.20
CA ILE A 173 21.63 -1.08 -1.65
C ILE A 173 22.51 -2.11 -2.38
N ASP A 174 21.93 -2.76 -3.38
CA ASP A 174 22.59 -3.76 -4.21
C ASP A 174 22.24 -3.57 -5.71
N GLU A 175 22.66 -4.49 -6.57
CA GLU A 175 22.48 -4.39 -8.02
C GLU A 175 21.01 -4.47 -8.49
N GLU A 176 20.09 -4.97 -7.63
CA GLU A 176 18.66 -5.10 -7.95
C GLU A 176 17.80 -3.96 -7.36
N GLY A 177 18.40 -3.07 -6.56
CA GLY A 177 17.69 -1.99 -5.87
C GLY A 177 18.12 -1.87 -4.41
N TRP A 178 17.17 -1.91 -3.47
CA TRP A 178 17.49 -1.84 -2.05
C TRP A 178 16.56 -2.68 -1.18
N THR A 179 17.04 -2.97 0.01
CA THR A 179 16.32 -3.74 1.02
C THR A 179 16.15 -2.95 2.29
N ALA A 180 15.11 -3.25 3.02
CA ALA A 180 14.92 -2.80 4.39
C ALA A 180 14.54 -3.97 5.28
N GLU A 181 15.15 -4.05 6.45
CA GLU A 181 14.74 -4.95 7.52
C GLU A 181 14.30 -4.16 8.72
N MET A 182 13.24 -4.62 9.38
CA MET A 182 12.68 -4.00 10.56
C MET A 182 12.46 -5.07 11.64
N ARG A 183 12.83 -4.76 12.88
CA ARG A 183 12.42 -5.51 14.07
C ARG A 183 11.65 -4.57 14.98
N ILE A 184 10.37 -4.84 15.13
CA ILE A 184 9.44 -4.04 15.91
C ILE A 184 9.04 -4.83 17.16
N PRO A 185 9.51 -4.45 18.36
CA PRO A 185 9.09 -5.12 19.57
C PRO A 185 7.58 -4.96 19.80
N LEU A 186 6.89 -6.07 20.05
CA LEU A 186 5.43 -6.06 20.31
C LEU A 186 5.04 -5.22 21.53
N SER A 187 5.99 -4.96 22.44
CA SER A 187 5.80 -4.05 23.56
C SER A 187 5.60 -2.58 23.15
N GLN A 188 5.95 -2.22 21.92
CA GLN A 188 5.75 -0.87 21.38
C GLN A 188 4.39 -0.69 20.73
N ILE A 189 3.69 -1.79 20.44
CA ILE A 189 2.39 -1.80 19.80
C ILE A 189 1.35 -2.25 20.83
N LYS A 190 0.26 -1.51 20.95
CA LYS A 190 -0.86 -1.94 21.79
C LYS A 190 -1.84 -2.75 20.95
N PHE A 191 -2.19 -3.94 21.38
CA PHE A 191 -3.12 -4.83 20.67
C PHE A 191 -4.03 -5.60 21.63
N GLY A 192 -5.07 -6.24 21.07
CA GLY A 192 -6.04 -7.05 21.80
C GLY A 192 -5.44 -8.31 22.42
N LYS A 193 -6.20 -9.00 23.26
CA LYS A 193 -5.77 -10.21 23.99
C LYS A 193 -6.25 -11.50 23.34
N ALA A 194 -6.77 -11.46 22.11
CA ALA A 194 -7.20 -12.65 21.41
C ALA A 194 -6.01 -13.57 21.12
N ASP A 195 -6.24 -14.89 21.14
CA ASP A 195 -5.20 -15.88 20.84
C ASP A 195 -4.78 -15.79 19.36
N GLU A 196 -5.72 -15.53 18.46
CA GLU A 196 -5.49 -15.23 17.07
C GLU A 196 -5.63 -13.70 16.85
N GLN A 197 -4.61 -13.11 16.28
CA GLN A 197 -4.56 -11.67 16.03
C GLN A 197 -4.85 -11.38 14.55
N VAL A 198 -5.81 -10.51 14.30
CA VAL A 198 -6.12 -9.99 12.96
C VAL A 198 -5.92 -8.49 12.98
N TRP A 199 -4.91 -8.01 12.29
CA TRP A 199 -4.52 -6.60 12.23
C TRP A 199 -4.77 -6.01 10.85
N GLY A 200 -5.05 -4.72 10.79
CA GLY A 200 -4.93 -3.97 9.54
C GLY A 200 -3.46 -3.82 9.18
N LEU A 201 -3.13 -4.00 7.91
CA LEU A 201 -1.77 -3.91 7.38
C LEU A 201 -1.75 -3.10 6.10
N GLN A 202 -0.87 -2.12 6.03
CA GLN A 202 -0.47 -1.49 4.79
C GLN A 202 1.04 -1.44 4.70
N VAL A 203 1.57 -1.74 3.51
CA VAL A 203 2.97 -1.53 3.19
C VAL A 203 3.04 -0.58 2.02
N SER A 204 3.89 0.43 2.11
CA SER A 204 4.01 1.49 1.11
C SER A 204 5.45 1.74 0.71
N ARG A 205 5.63 2.25 -0.50
CA ARG A 205 6.92 2.75 -1.01
C ARG A 205 6.73 4.15 -1.60
N MET A 206 7.68 5.01 -1.37
CA MET A 206 7.83 6.30 -2.02
C MET A 206 9.10 6.30 -2.85
N ILE A 207 8.98 6.51 -4.16
CA ILE A 207 10.08 6.86 -5.07
C ILE A 207 10.12 8.39 -5.10
N PHE A 208 11.14 8.95 -4.46
CA PHE A 208 11.15 10.38 -4.17
C PHE A 208 11.32 11.24 -5.42
N ARG A 209 12.19 10.85 -6.35
CA ARG A 209 12.43 11.55 -7.61
C ARG A 209 11.17 11.68 -8.47
N GLU A 210 10.32 10.65 -8.45
CA GLU A 210 9.09 10.59 -9.24
C GLU A 210 7.87 11.15 -8.50
N ASN A 211 8.03 11.46 -7.20
CA ASN A 211 6.90 11.73 -6.32
C ASN A 211 5.83 10.62 -6.39
N GLN A 212 6.28 9.39 -6.67
CA GLN A 212 5.43 8.23 -6.83
C GLN A 212 5.27 7.48 -5.52
N TRP A 213 4.01 7.32 -5.11
CA TRP A 213 3.67 6.56 -3.93
C TRP A 213 2.91 5.31 -4.33
N SER A 214 3.43 4.14 -4.00
CA SER A 214 2.78 2.86 -4.20
C SER A 214 2.43 2.18 -2.87
N VAL A 215 1.35 1.40 -2.90
CA VAL A 215 0.78 0.73 -1.73
C VAL A 215 0.48 -0.73 -2.05
N TRP A 216 0.56 -1.59 -1.04
CA TRP A 216 0.27 -3.01 -1.22
C TRP A 216 -1.23 -3.29 -1.30
N ASP A 217 -2.03 -2.77 -0.37
CA ASP A 217 -3.49 -2.89 -0.44
C ASP A 217 -4.10 -1.59 -0.95
N ARG A 218 -5.16 -1.73 -1.71
CA ARG A 218 -5.77 -0.61 -2.41
C ARG A 218 -6.54 0.30 -1.48
N ILE A 219 -6.10 1.55 -1.38
CA ILE A 219 -6.81 2.59 -0.66
C ILE A 219 -7.33 3.61 -1.67
N PRO A 220 -8.67 3.74 -1.87
CA PRO A 220 -9.20 4.79 -2.74
C PRO A 220 -8.82 6.18 -2.23
N ARG A 221 -8.36 7.07 -3.12
CA ARG A 221 -7.94 8.45 -2.76
C ARG A 221 -9.00 9.27 -2.03
N LYS A 222 -10.28 8.95 -2.22
CA LYS A 222 -11.38 9.58 -1.47
C LYS A 222 -11.36 9.28 0.04
N HIS A 223 -10.62 8.26 0.45
CA HIS A 223 -10.31 7.96 1.83
C HIS A 223 -8.85 8.40 2.02
N GLN A 224 -8.58 9.35 2.89
CA GLN A 224 -7.20 9.70 3.23
C GLN A 224 -6.51 8.45 3.75
N ALA A 225 -5.24 8.27 3.34
CA ALA A 225 -4.45 7.13 3.78
C ALA A 225 -4.20 7.24 5.29
N GLY A 226 -4.98 6.50 6.06
CA GLY A 226 -4.89 6.42 7.50
C GLY A 226 -5.67 5.22 7.98
#